data_779947e5d33c1316ee99132dde23ac14
#
_entry.id   779947e5d33c1316ee99132dde23ac14
#
_cell.length_a   1.000
_cell.length_b   1.000
_cell.length_c   1.000
_cell.angle_alpha   90.00
_cell.angle_beta   90.00
_cell.angle_gamma   90.00
#
_symmetry.space_group_name_H-M   'P 1'
#
loop_
_entity.id
_entity.type
_entity.pdbx_description
1 polymer ?
#
loop_
_entity_poly.entity_id
_entity_poly.type
_entity_poly.pdbx_seq_one_letter_code
_entity_poly.pdbx_strand_id
1 'polypeptide(L)'
;MSKGMVAESASVTAAIKESVEAAAADAGVEVNAVYAGLTGSHVESKNRWANVPRSEGMRAVTDLDISAAKQAAGAIDLSDDRRLLHVIPRSYALDGLHGVRNPLGMHTGELHVESHVITGSISKITELHNAVSDAGVRVSSMVVEPLASADAVLTADEREEGAVLVDVGGGTSDIAVYYDGSVVHTAVIPVGGFQFSNDLSIAFAIDFKSAEQLKIEHGTAAPELAGMKEEIILHPTTMKQPLTISKREIGQVLKERTSELFRMIQLKLEEPHLADIPTDRIVFTGGGAKLDGFLNIAKYIFQRKVRLASPRGLDGMPEGTNDPAYSAAAGIALWGMRNLPAENHVGERKISRTSEDSGTETLASKEATGPLSMIRGWLPKREKETAGT
;
A
#
# COMPACT_ATOMS: atom_id res chain seq x y z
N MET A 1 -10.09 0.63 12.64
CA MET A 1 -8.89 -0.17 12.29
C MET A 1 -7.85 -0.04 13.39
N SER A 2 -7.11 -1.10 13.71
CA SER A 2 -5.96 -1.06 14.62
C SER A 2 -4.88 -1.98 14.08
N LYS A 3 -3.64 -1.48 13.94
CA LYS A 3 -2.48 -2.23 13.42
C LYS A 3 -2.78 -2.97 12.10
N GLY A 4 -3.50 -2.32 11.19
CA GLY A 4 -3.91 -2.88 9.90
C GLY A 4 -5.09 -3.85 9.93
N MET A 5 -5.68 -4.13 11.10
CA MET A 5 -6.78 -5.09 11.26
C MET A 5 -8.09 -4.40 11.66
N VAL A 6 -9.22 -5.01 11.37
CA VAL A 6 -10.54 -4.56 11.85
C VAL A 6 -10.59 -4.74 13.37
N ALA A 7 -10.70 -3.62 14.10
CA ALA A 7 -10.82 -3.62 15.56
C ALA A 7 -12.26 -3.49 16.01
N GLU A 8 -13.05 -2.69 15.27
CA GLU A 8 -14.47 -2.45 15.52
C GLU A 8 -15.19 -2.49 14.18
N SER A 9 -15.97 -3.54 13.93
CA SER A 9 -16.60 -3.78 12.62
C SER A 9 -17.53 -2.64 12.21
N ALA A 10 -18.39 -2.17 13.11
CA ALA A 10 -19.38 -1.15 12.81
C ALA A 10 -18.76 0.18 12.32
N SER A 11 -17.71 0.66 12.99
CA SER A 11 -17.01 1.89 12.59
C SER A 11 -16.30 1.72 11.23
N VAL A 12 -15.73 0.55 11.00
CA VAL A 12 -15.03 0.26 9.73
C VAL A 12 -16.04 0.17 8.58
N THR A 13 -17.15 -0.54 8.78
CA THR A 13 -18.25 -0.63 7.81
C THR A 13 -18.81 0.75 7.45
N ALA A 14 -19.06 1.62 8.47
CA ALA A 14 -19.55 2.97 8.24
C ALA A 14 -18.57 3.81 7.42
N ALA A 15 -17.27 3.76 7.73
CA ALA A 15 -16.24 4.49 6.99
C ALA A 15 -16.09 3.99 5.54
N ILE A 16 -16.19 2.67 5.31
CA ILE A 16 -16.18 2.09 3.96
C ILE A 16 -17.39 2.58 3.17
N LYS A 17 -18.58 2.53 3.77
CA LYS A 17 -19.83 2.96 3.14
C LYS A 17 -19.75 4.43 2.74
N GLU A 18 -19.34 5.32 3.64
CA GLU A 18 -19.15 6.74 3.37
C GLU A 18 -18.16 6.97 2.21
N SER A 19 -17.03 6.25 2.20
CA SER A 19 -16.02 6.37 1.15
C SER A 19 -16.55 5.90 -0.21
N VAL A 20 -17.31 4.80 -0.24
CA VAL A 20 -17.91 4.26 -1.47
C VAL A 20 -18.99 5.20 -2.01
N GLU A 21 -19.86 5.71 -1.15
CA GLU A 21 -20.92 6.66 -1.53
C GLU A 21 -20.31 7.97 -2.07
N ALA A 22 -19.27 8.50 -1.44
CA ALA A 22 -18.57 9.68 -1.91
C ALA A 22 -17.92 9.45 -3.28
N ALA A 23 -17.24 8.32 -3.48
CA ALA A 23 -16.62 7.97 -4.77
C ALA A 23 -17.67 7.75 -5.87
N ALA A 24 -18.79 7.10 -5.56
CA ALA A 24 -19.91 6.89 -6.49
C ALA A 24 -20.53 8.21 -6.92
N ALA A 25 -20.74 9.14 -5.97
CA ALA A 25 -21.30 10.47 -6.25
C ALA A 25 -20.37 11.31 -7.14
N ASP A 26 -19.06 11.32 -6.83
CA ASP A 26 -18.06 12.05 -7.63
C ASP A 26 -17.93 11.50 -9.05
N ALA A 27 -17.96 10.17 -9.19
CA ALA A 27 -17.83 9.52 -10.49
C ALA A 27 -19.14 9.50 -11.31
N GLY A 28 -20.28 9.73 -10.68
CA GLY A 28 -21.61 9.63 -11.31
C GLY A 28 -21.95 8.19 -11.75
N VAL A 29 -21.41 7.18 -11.03
CA VAL A 29 -21.64 5.75 -11.33
C VAL A 29 -21.99 4.99 -10.05
N GLU A 30 -22.70 3.88 -10.22
CA GLU A 30 -22.97 2.94 -9.13
C GLU A 30 -21.75 2.05 -8.90
N VAL A 31 -21.28 1.94 -7.65
CA VAL A 31 -20.17 1.08 -7.27
C VAL A 31 -20.71 -0.20 -6.63
N ASN A 32 -20.63 -1.30 -7.37
CA ASN A 32 -21.15 -2.61 -6.95
C ASN A 32 -20.05 -3.55 -6.41
N ALA A 33 -18.79 -3.26 -6.71
CA ALA A 33 -17.65 -4.08 -6.30
C ALA A 33 -16.38 -3.24 -6.15
N VAL A 34 -15.51 -3.68 -5.23
CA VAL A 34 -14.27 -2.99 -4.89
C VAL A 34 -13.09 -3.95 -4.81
N TYR A 35 -11.89 -3.43 -5.03
CA TYR A 35 -10.64 -4.06 -4.60
C TYR A 35 -10.32 -3.55 -3.20
N ALA A 36 -9.96 -4.46 -2.29
CA ALA A 36 -9.65 -4.11 -0.91
C ALA A 36 -8.17 -4.33 -0.60
N GLY A 37 -7.52 -3.34 0.02
CA GLY A 37 -6.18 -3.47 0.57
C GLY A 37 -6.19 -4.34 1.83
N LEU A 38 -5.19 -5.18 1.98
CA LEU A 38 -5.00 -6.04 3.15
C LEU A 38 -3.59 -5.87 3.70
N THR A 39 -3.50 -5.51 4.97
CA THR A 39 -2.25 -5.46 5.74
C THR A 39 -2.47 -5.98 7.16
N GLY A 40 -1.41 -6.14 7.91
CA GLY A 40 -1.40 -6.56 9.30
C GLY A 40 -0.41 -7.67 9.58
N SER A 41 -0.06 -7.86 10.87
CA SER A 41 0.94 -8.83 11.31
C SER A 41 0.56 -10.31 11.04
N HIS A 42 -0.68 -10.56 10.62
CA HIS A 42 -1.16 -11.88 10.23
C HIS A 42 -0.81 -12.27 8.79
N VAL A 43 -0.29 -11.32 8.00
CA VAL A 43 0.21 -11.56 6.64
C VAL A 43 1.64 -12.08 6.74
N GLU A 44 1.88 -13.24 6.15
CA GLU A 44 3.18 -13.89 6.11
C GLU A 44 3.54 -14.29 4.69
N SER A 45 4.82 -14.30 4.38
CA SER A 45 5.32 -14.69 3.08
C SER A 45 6.48 -15.67 3.15
N LYS A 46 6.63 -16.48 2.11
CA LYS A 46 7.80 -17.33 1.91
C LYS A 46 8.03 -17.60 0.43
N ASN A 47 9.29 -17.80 0.07
CA ASN A 47 9.65 -18.26 -1.26
C ASN A 47 9.68 -19.80 -1.27
N ARG A 48 9.21 -20.40 -2.36
CA ARG A 48 9.24 -21.84 -2.52
C ARG A 48 9.41 -22.25 -3.97
N TRP A 49 10.10 -23.36 -4.17
CA TRP A 49 10.14 -24.08 -5.42
C TRP A 49 9.00 -25.09 -5.52
N ALA A 50 8.43 -25.20 -6.71
CA ALA A 50 7.44 -26.22 -7.02
C ALA A 50 7.76 -26.87 -8.37
N ASN A 51 7.56 -28.18 -8.47
CA ASN A 51 7.61 -28.88 -9.75
C ASN A 51 6.30 -28.64 -10.50
N VAL A 52 6.38 -28.34 -11.78
CA VAL A 52 5.22 -28.12 -12.65
C VAL A 52 4.90 -29.43 -13.34
N PRO A 53 3.73 -30.05 -13.04
CA PRO A 53 3.34 -31.30 -13.72
C PRO A 53 3.26 -31.11 -15.23
N ARG A 54 3.97 -31.90 -16.00
CA ARG A 54 3.97 -31.90 -17.46
C ARG A 54 3.90 -33.33 -18.00
N SER A 55 3.38 -33.47 -19.22
CA SER A 55 3.49 -34.72 -19.97
C SER A 55 4.94 -35.05 -20.26
N GLU A 56 5.28 -36.32 -20.31
CA GLU A 56 6.64 -36.80 -20.61
C GLU A 56 7.16 -36.25 -21.93
N GLY A 57 8.47 -36.03 -21.97
CA GLY A 57 9.21 -35.63 -23.14
C GLY A 57 9.49 -34.13 -23.26
N MET A 58 10.48 -33.80 -24.10
CA MET A 58 10.87 -32.42 -24.37
C MET A 58 9.83 -31.74 -25.25
N ARG A 59 9.23 -30.67 -24.75
CA ARG A 59 8.29 -29.83 -25.48
C ARG A 59 8.37 -28.35 -25.08
N ALA A 60 7.87 -27.48 -25.94
CA ALA A 60 7.81 -26.05 -25.63
C ALA A 60 6.92 -25.77 -24.42
N VAL A 61 7.33 -24.82 -23.59
CA VAL A 61 6.52 -24.28 -22.48
C VAL A 61 5.39 -23.42 -23.06
N THR A 62 4.19 -23.66 -22.58
CA THR A 62 2.96 -22.97 -23.02
C THR A 62 2.37 -22.12 -21.87
N ASP A 63 1.37 -21.27 -22.19
CA ASP A 63 0.61 -20.52 -21.17
C ASP A 63 -0.10 -21.44 -20.17
N LEU A 64 -0.48 -22.65 -20.59
CA LEU A 64 -1.05 -23.66 -19.69
C LEU A 64 0.00 -24.14 -18.67
N ASP A 65 1.26 -24.29 -19.08
CA ASP A 65 2.35 -24.66 -18.15
C ASP A 65 2.62 -23.51 -17.17
N ILE A 66 2.56 -22.26 -17.59
CA ILE A 66 2.69 -21.08 -16.70
C ILE A 66 1.54 -21.05 -15.68
N SER A 67 0.32 -21.33 -16.13
CA SER A 67 -0.84 -21.43 -15.23
C SER A 67 -0.71 -22.58 -14.25
N ALA A 68 -0.26 -23.75 -14.73
CA ALA A 68 0.01 -24.92 -13.89
C ALA A 68 1.14 -24.64 -12.88
N ALA A 69 2.15 -23.85 -13.24
CA ALA A 69 3.21 -23.40 -12.35
C ALA A 69 2.66 -22.61 -11.14
N LYS A 70 1.76 -21.65 -11.39
CA LYS A 70 1.11 -20.90 -10.31
C LYS A 70 0.29 -21.81 -9.39
N GLN A 71 -0.45 -22.75 -9.97
CA GLN A 71 -1.22 -23.73 -9.20
C GLN A 71 -0.30 -24.63 -8.36
N ALA A 72 0.77 -25.19 -8.94
CA ALA A 72 1.73 -26.02 -8.23
C ALA A 72 2.41 -25.27 -7.07
N ALA A 73 2.78 -23.99 -7.29
CA ALA A 73 3.35 -23.15 -6.25
C ALA A 73 2.35 -22.82 -5.15
N GLY A 74 1.05 -22.70 -5.48
CA GLY A 74 -0.04 -22.47 -4.54
C GLY A 74 -0.51 -23.72 -3.80
N ALA A 75 -0.18 -24.92 -4.28
CA ALA A 75 -0.50 -26.19 -3.64
C ALA A 75 0.40 -26.41 -2.42
N ILE A 76 0.13 -25.69 -1.35
CA ILE A 76 0.87 -25.75 -0.07
C ILE A 76 -0.04 -26.30 1.02
N ASP A 77 0.57 -27.07 1.90
CA ASP A 77 -0.08 -27.48 3.14
C ASP A 77 -0.11 -26.26 4.08
N LEU A 78 -1.31 -25.72 4.28
CA LEU A 78 -1.58 -24.58 5.15
C LEU A 78 -2.22 -25.10 6.44
N SER A 79 -1.90 -24.50 7.57
CA SER A 79 -2.67 -24.70 8.78
C SER A 79 -4.12 -24.23 8.57
N ASP A 80 -5.06 -24.83 9.31
CA ASP A 80 -6.51 -24.64 9.16
C ASP A 80 -6.95 -23.16 9.34
N ASP A 81 -6.12 -22.34 9.97
CA ASP A 81 -6.37 -20.93 10.23
C ASP A 81 -5.81 -19.98 9.15
N ARG A 82 -5.14 -20.51 8.11
CA ARG A 82 -4.47 -19.69 7.07
C ARG A 82 -5.08 -19.89 5.69
N ARG A 83 -5.03 -18.83 4.90
CA ARG A 83 -5.50 -18.77 3.51
C ARG A 83 -4.42 -18.22 2.59
N LEU A 84 -4.31 -18.82 1.41
CA LEU A 84 -3.49 -18.32 0.32
C LEU A 84 -4.07 -16.99 -0.21
N LEU A 85 -3.22 -15.96 -0.30
CA LEU A 85 -3.57 -14.65 -0.84
C LEU A 85 -2.97 -14.44 -2.24
N HIS A 86 -1.65 -14.60 -2.35
CA HIS A 86 -0.95 -14.40 -3.61
C HIS A 86 0.09 -15.48 -3.88
N VAL A 87 0.23 -15.84 -5.15
CA VAL A 87 1.33 -16.65 -5.68
C VAL A 87 1.96 -15.86 -6.82
N ILE A 88 3.19 -15.43 -6.62
CA ILE A 88 3.91 -14.57 -7.56
C ILE A 88 5.13 -15.34 -8.06
N PRO A 89 5.11 -15.87 -9.29
CA PRO A 89 6.29 -16.49 -9.91
C PRO A 89 7.46 -15.50 -9.97
N ARG A 90 8.64 -15.94 -9.58
CA ARG A 90 9.88 -15.15 -9.58
C ARG A 90 10.82 -15.60 -10.69
N SER A 91 11.09 -16.89 -10.71
CA SER A 91 11.99 -17.49 -11.69
C SER A 91 11.58 -18.94 -11.97
N TYR A 92 12.09 -19.46 -13.06
CA TYR A 92 11.88 -20.84 -13.46
C TYR A 92 13.22 -21.57 -13.59
N ALA A 93 13.17 -22.90 -13.45
CA ALA A 93 14.28 -23.77 -13.80
C ALA A 93 13.79 -24.79 -14.83
N LEU A 94 14.59 -24.96 -15.90
CA LEU A 94 14.35 -25.83 -17.05
C LEU A 94 15.50 -26.80 -17.18
N ASP A 95 15.26 -28.11 -17.00
CA ASP A 95 16.29 -29.16 -17.09
C ASP A 95 17.60 -28.79 -16.34
N GLY A 96 17.47 -28.18 -15.12
CA GLY A 96 18.59 -27.73 -14.30
C GLY A 96 19.14 -26.34 -14.63
N LEU A 97 18.67 -25.65 -15.68
CA LEU A 97 18.99 -24.26 -15.95
C LEU A 97 18.11 -23.34 -15.07
N HIS A 98 18.71 -22.71 -14.06
CA HIS A 98 18.03 -21.81 -13.12
C HIS A 98 18.01 -20.36 -13.62
N GLY A 99 17.14 -19.53 -13.00
CA GLY A 99 17.09 -18.09 -13.22
C GLY A 99 16.37 -17.65 -14.50
N VAL A 100 15.60 -18.53 -15.12
CA VAL A 100 14.80 -18.18 -16.29
C VAL A 100 13.58 -17.39 -15.88
N ARG A 101 13.44 -16.15 -16.37
CA ARG A 101 12.28 -15.28 -16.03
C ARG A 101 11.06 -15.58 -16.87
N ASN A 102 11.25 -15.79 -18.17
CA ASN A 102 10.16 -16.11 -19.08
C ASN A 102 10.49 -17.41 -19.84
N PRO A 103 9.93 -18.54 -19.42
CA PRO A 103 10.18 -19.83 -20.05
C PRO A 103 9.32 -20.08 -21.29
N LEU A 104 8.35 -19.19 -21.61
CA LEU A 104 7.39 -19.39 -22.69
C LEU A 104 8.09 -19.66 -24.03
N GLY A 105 7.72 -20.76 -24.70
CA GLY A 105 8.31 -21.19 -25.96
C GLY A 105 9.64 -21.93 -25.83
N MET A 106 10.29 -21.95 -24.66
CA MET A 106 11.50 -22.72 -24.42
C MET A 106 11.18 -24.23 -24.34
N HIS A 107 12.04 -25.07 -24.89
CA HIS A 107 11.87 -26.52 -24.83
C HIS A 107 12.52 -27.08 -23.56
N THR A 108 11.78 -27.89 -22.81
CA THR A 108 12.27 -28.56 -21.60
C THR A 108 11.48 -29.82 -21.31
N GLY A 109 12.13 -30.80 -20.71
CA GLY A 109 11.51 -32.00 -20.14
C GLY A 109 10.97 -31.72 -18.74
N GLU A 110 11.73 -30.99 -17.91
CA GLU A 110 11.37 -30.65 -16.54
C GLU A 110 11.21 -29.14 -16.39
N LEU A 111 10.15 -28.71 -15.72
CA LEU A 111 9.88 -27.33 -15.42
C LEU A 111 9.62 -27.16 -13.92
N HIS A 112 10.39 -26.30 -13.29
CA HIS A 112 10.20 -25.89 -11.90
C HIS A 112 9.94 -24.39 -11.85
N VAL A 113 9.20 -23.94 -10.85
CA VAL A 113 8.93 -22.52 -10.58
C VAL A 113 9.32 -22.16 -9.15
N GLU A 114 10.07 -21.08 -9.00
CA GLU A 114 10.20 -20.39 -7.72
C GLU A 114 9.13 -19.31 -7.62
N SER A 115 8.39 -19.30 -6.54
CA SER A 115 7.33 -18.31 -6.32
C SER A 115 7.40 -17.72 -4.92
N HIS A 116 7.12 -16.40 -4.84
CA HIS A 116 6.80 -15.73 -3.60
C HIS A 116 5.34 -15.99 -3.25
N VAL A 117 5.11 -16.66 -2.13
CA VAL A 117 3.77 -17.08 -1.70
C VAL A 117 3.39 -16.31 -0.45
N ILE A 118 2.24 -15.63 -0.52
CA ILE A 118 1.73 -14.81 0.59
C ILE A 118 0.45 -15.44 1.12
N THR A 119 0.37 -15.57 2.44
CA THR A 119 -0.76 -16.13 3.17
C THR A 119 -1.22 -15.19 4.27
N GLY A 120 -2.46 -15.34 4.72
CA GLY A 120 -3.01 -14.54 5.82
C GLY A 120 -3.96 -15.34 6.68
N SER A 121 -4.26 -14.84 7.88
CA SER A 121 -5.23 -15.46 8.79
C SER A 121 -6.64 -15.40 8.20
N ILE A 122 -7.33 -16.54 8.16
CA ILE A 122 -8.71 -16.65 7.66
C ILE A 122 -9.65 -15.72 8.44
N SER A 123 -9.53 -15.67 9.77
CA SER A 123 -10.40 -14.82 10.59
C SER A 123 -10.25 -13.34 10.22
N LYS A 124 -9.02 -12.84 10.05
CA LYS A 124 -8.76 -11.43 9.73
C LYS A 124 -9.18 -11.06 8.31
N ILE A 125 -8.99 -11.98 7.36
CA ILE A 125 -9.48 -11.83 5.99
C ILE A 125 -11.02 -11.78 5.98
N THR A 126 -11.67 -12.66 6.74
CA THR A 126 -13.13 -12.73 6.83
C THR A 126 -13.71 -11.48 7.52
N GLU A 127 -13.08 -10.99 8.59
CA GLU A 127 -13.50 -9.75 9.27
C GLU A 127 -13.50 -8.56 8.29
N LEU A 128 -12.45 -8.39 7.49
CA LEU A 128 -12.38 -7.34 6.47
C LEU A 128 -13.41 -7.54 5.37
N HIS A 129 -13.53 -8.78 4.85
CA HIS A 129 -14.52 -9.12 3.82
C HIS A 129 -15.95 -8.80 4.28
N ASN A 130 -16.29 -9.18 5.52
CA ASN A 130 -17.62 -8.90 6.07
C ASN A 130 -17.85 -7.39 6.23
N ALA A 131 -16.88 -6.62 6.74
CA ALA A 131 -17.01 -5.18 6.87
C ALA A 131 -17.26 -4.48 5.52
N VAL A 132 -16.63 -4.94 4.43
CA VAL A 132 -16.87 -4.45 3.08
C VAL A 132 -18.25 -4.87 2.57
N SER A 133 -18.64 -6.13 2.77
CA SER A 133 -19.95 -6.65 2.35
C SER A 133 -21.10 -5.97 3.09
N ASP A 134 -20.94 -5.73 4.40
CA ASP A 134 -21.93 -5.03 5.24
C ASP A 134 -22.05 -3.54 4.84
N ALA A 135 -21.02 -2.97 4.18
CA ALA A 135 -21.09 -1.63 3.58
C ALA A 135 -21.88 -1.59 2.25
N GLY A 136 -22.37 -2.75 1.77
CA GLY A 136 -23.22 -2.85 0.59
C GLY A 136 -22.48 -3.09 -0.72
N VAL A 137 -21.19 -3.39 -0.71
CA VAL A 137 -20.38 -3.64 -1.91
C VAL A 137 -19.66 -4.99 -1.85
N ARG A 138 -19.47 -5.60 -3.02
CA ARG A 138 -18.78 -6.89 -3.13
C ARG A 138 -17.27 -6.71 -3.22
N VAL A 139 -16.52 -7.57 -2.54
CA VAL A 139 -15.06 -7.65 -2.71
C VAL A 139 -14.73 -8.40 -4.00
N SER A 140 -14.16 -7.73 -4.99
CA SER A 140 -13.68 -8.36 -6.23
C SER A 140 -12.39 -9.14 -5.99
N SER A 141 -11.44 -8.55 -5.27
CA SER A 141 -10.20 -9.19 -4.85
C SER A 141 -9.60 -8.44 -3.66
N MET A 142 -8.77 -9.13 -2.90
CA MET A 142 -7.93 -8.52 -1.86
C MET A 142 -6.50 -8.44 -2.35
N VAL A 143 -5.86 -7.31 -2.13
CA VAL A 143 -4.49 -7.02 -2.54
C VAL A 143 -3.67 -6.71 -1.30
N VAL A 144 -2.55 -7.40 -1.12
CA VAL A 144 -1.63 -7.12 0.00
C VAL A 144 -0.95 -5.76 -0.24
N GLU A 145 -1.10 -4.84 0.73
CA GLU A 145 -0.71 -3.44 0.57
C GLU A 145 0.76 -3.22 0.17
N PRO A 146 1.78 -3.93 0.72
CA PRO A 146 3.15 -3.74 0.28
C PRO A 146 3.37 -4.02 -1.22
N LEU A 147 2.60 -4.92 -1.84
CA LEU A 147 2.66 -5.13 -3.29
C LEU A 147 2.03 -3.98 -4.06
N ALA A 148 0.86 -3.51 -3.59
CA ALA A 148 0.16 -2.39 -4.20
C ALA A 148 1.00 -1.12 -4.15
N SER A 149 1.52 -0.74 -2.99
CA SER A 149 2.37 0.43 -2.83
C SER A 149 3.63 0.35 -3.68
N ALA A 150 4.25 -0.85 -3.80
CA ALA A 150 5.39 -1.06 -4.69
C ALA A 150 5.02 -0.80 -6.15
N ASP A 151 3.84 -1.26 -6.58
CA ASP A 151 3.36 -1.03 -7.96
C ASP A 151 3.18 0.46 -8.28
N ALA A 152 2.78 1.24 -7.30
CA ALA A 152 2.60 2.68 -7.46
C ALA A 152 3.91 3.48 -7.44
N VAL A 153 4.95 3.05 -6.71
CA VAL A 153 6.09 3.94 -6.42
C VAL A 153 7.45 3.48 -6.93
N LEU A 154 7.69 2.15 -7.09
CA LEU A 154 8.97 1.64 -7.58
C LEU A 154 9.09 1.73 -9.10
N THR A 155 10.25 2.16 -9.60
CA THR A 155 10.58 2.08 -11.02
C THR A 155 10.91 0.66 -11.44
N ALA A 156 10.92 0.40 -12.75
CA ALA A 156 11.40 -0.86 -13.30
C ALA A 156 12.87 -1.12 -12.91
N ASP A 157 13.73 -0.10 -13.03
CA ASP A 157 15.15 -0.20 -12.68
C ASP A 157 15.34 -0.51 -11.19
N GLU A 158 14.56 0.13 -10.30
CA GLU A 158 14.63 -0.16 -8.85
C GLU A 158 14.24 -1.59 -8.52
N ARG A 159 13.24 -2.14 -9.22
CA ARG A 159 12.84 -3.54 -9.05
C ARG A 159 13.89 -4.50 -9.57
N GLU A 160 14.57 -4.11 -10.65
CA GLU A 160 15.61 -4.91 -11.30
C GLU A 160 16.89 -4.92 -10.47
N GLU A 161 17.41 -3.77 -10.12
CA GLU A 161 18.69 -3.60 -9.42
C GLU A 161 18.64 -3.98 -7.94
N GLY A 162 17.46 -3.97 -7.34
CA GLY A 162 17.23 -4.19 -5.93
C GLY A 162 16.77 -2.93 -5.21
N ALA A 163 15.62 -3.03 -4.54
CA ALA A 163 15.07 -1.98 -3.72
C ALA A 163 14.21 -2.54 -2.58
N VAL A 164 14.28 -1.86 -1.45
CA VAL A 164 13.36 -2.03 -0.32
C VAL A 164 12.31 -0.93 -0.39
N LEU A 165 11.05 -1.29 -0.52
CA LEU A 165 9.93 -0.40 -0.26
C LEU A 165 9.57 -0.47 1.21
N VAL A 166 9.29 0.69 1.81
CA VAL A 166 8.68 0.80 3.15
C VAL A 166 7.54 1.80 3.07
N ASP A 167 6.31 1.32 3.18
CA ASP A 167 5.10 2.14 3.26
C ASP A 167 4.74 2.36 4.73
N VAL A 168 4.96 3.56 5.24
CA VAL A 168 4.64 3.93 6.63
C VAL A 168 3.24 4.52 6.68
N GLY A 169 2.27 3.65 6.92
CA GLY A 169 0.86 4.00 7.03
C GLY A 169 0.46 4.56 8.39
N GLY A 170 -0.85 4.59 8.65
CA GLY A 170 -1.40 5.03 9.93
C GLY A 170 -1.20 4.02 11.08
N GLY A 171 -1.37 2.72 10.82
CA GLY A 171 -1.31 1.67 11.84
C GLY A 171 -0.19 0.64 11.64
N THR A 172 0.38 0.58 10.45
CA THR A 172 1.40 -0.38 10.02
C THR A 172 2.51 0.31 9.24
N SER A 173 3.64 -0.38 9.14
CA SER A 173 4.67 -0.12 8.14
C SER A 173 4.87 -1.40 7.33
N ASP A 174 4.60 -1.32 6.05
CA ASP A 174 4.56 -2.43 5.12
C ASP A 174 5.85 -2.47 4.30
N ILE A 175 6.51 -3.62 4.27
CA ILE A 175 7.80 -3.81 3.61
C ILE A 175 7.63 -4.73 2.41
N ALA A 176 8.22 -4.34 1.28
CA ALA A 176 8.43 -5.23 0.13
C ALA A 176 9.86 -5.08 -0.39
N VAL A 177 10.55 -6.19 -0.57
CA VAL A 177 11.89 -6.22 -1.16
C VAL A 177 11.77 -6.76 -2.56
N TYR A 178 12.32 -6.03 -3.51
CA TYR A 178 12.38 -6.40 -4.92
C TYR A 178 13.82 -6.60 -5.36
N TYR A 179 14.05 -7.58 -6.19
CA TYR A 179 15.30 -7.84 -6.87
C TYR A 179 15.05 -8.68 -8.12
N ASP A 180 15.82 -8.45 -9.17
CA ASP A 180 15.71 -9.18 -10.44
C ASP A 180 14.28 -9.09 -11.03
N GLY A 181 13.67 -7.90 -10.92
CA GLY A 181 12.32 -7.58 -11.40
C GLY A 181 11.18 -8.16 -10.58
N SER A 182 11.44 -8.97 -9.56
CA SER A 182 10.42 -9.70 -8.79
C SER A 182 10.47 -9.39 -7.30
N VAL A 183 9.33 -9.56 -6.63
CA VAL A 183 9.28 -9.49 -5.16
C VAL A 183 9.97 -10.70 -4.55
N VAL A 184 10.89 -10.45 -3.61
CA VAL A 184 11.65 -11.50 -2.92
C VAL A 184 11.26 -11.66 -1.46
N HIS A 185 10.67 -10.62 -0.85
CA HIS A 185 10.22 -10.64 0.53
C HIS A 185 9.10 -9.62 0.75
N THR A 186 8.14 -9.95 1.62
CA THR A 186 7.16 -9.02 2.15
C THR A 186 7.02 -9.21 3.66
N ALA A 187 6.91 -8.12 4.39
CA ALA A 187 6.69 -8.14 5.84
C ALA A 187 5.81 -6.95 6.28
N VAL A 188 5.18 -7.08 7.43
CA VAL A 188 4.38 -6.03 8.05
C VAL A 188 4.86 -5.79 9.47
N ILE A 189 5.14 -4.54 9.80
CA ILE A 189 5.47 -4.09 11.15
C ILE A 189 4.24 -3.37 11.71
N PRO A 190 3.69 -3.77 12.88
CA PRO A 190 2.47 -3.17 13.46
C PRO A 190 2.76 -1.82 14.16
N VAL A 191 3.52 -0.96 13.50
CA VAL A 191 3.88 0.39 13.91
C VAL A 191 3.67 1.33 12.73
N GLY A 192 2.96 2.43 12.96
CA GLY A 192 2.70 3.48 11.97
C GLY A 192 2.39 4.81 12.67
N GLY A 193 1.80 5.76 11.97
CA GLY A 193 1.52 7.12 12.46
C GLY A 193 0.75 7.19 13.76
N PHE A 194 -0.10 6.20 14.05
CA PHE A 194 -0.86 6.11 15.31
C PHE A 194 0.06 6.03 16.52
N GLN A 195 1.12 5.23 16.47
CA GLN A 195 2.03 5.07 17.59
C GLN A 195 2.80 6.37 17.89
N PHE A 196 3.15 7.14 16.86
CA PHE A 196 3.78 8.46 17.01
C PHE A 196 2.86 9.43 17.77
N SER A 197 1.58 9.50 17.41
CA SER A 197 0.60 10.36 18.10
C SER A 197 0.30 9.87 19.50
N ASN A 198 0.23 8.55 19.69
CA ASN A 198 0.03 7.95 21.01
C ASN A 198 1.17 8.28 21.97
N ASP A 199 2.41 8.26 21.49
CA ASP A 199 3.58 8.63 22.31
C ASP A 199 3.53 10.10 22.74
N LEU A 200 3.12 11.01 21.83
CA LEU A 200 2.91 12.41 22.18
C LEU A 200 1.75 12.59 23.19
N SER A 201 0.66 11.84 23.02
CA SER A 201 -0.48 11.84 23.94
C SER A 201 -0.04 11.46 25.36
N ILE A 202 0.78 10.41 25.47
CA ILE A 202 1.31 9.95 26.76
C ILE A 202 2.34 10.95 27.33
N ALA A 203 3.29 11.40 26.52
CA ALA A 203 4.38 12.27 26.95
C ALA A 203 3.88 13.62 27.49
N PHE A 204 2.85 14.18 26.85
CA PHE A 204 2.32 15.50 27.21
C PHE A 204 0.96 15.46 27.92
N ALA A 205 0.44 14.26 28.22
CA ALA A 205 -0.85 14.04 28.88
C ALA A 205 -2.01 14.76 28.16
N ILE A 206 -2.02 14.79 26.84
CA ILE A 206 -3.06 15.36 25.98
C ILE A 206 -3.92 14.26 25.34
N ASP A 207 -5.11 14.59 24.87
CA ASP A 207 -5.95 13.63 24.14
C ASP A 207 -5.31 13.28 22.77
N PHE A 208 -5.73 12.13 22.24
CA PHE A 208 -5.15 11.60 20.99
C PHE A 208 -5.34 12.54 19.79
N LYS A 209 -6.49 13.22 19.70
CA LYS A 209 -6.77 14.14 18.59
C LYS A 209 -5.82 15.34 18.61
N SER A 210 -5.62 15.92 19.79
CA SER A 210 -4.65 16.99 20.01
C SER A 210 -3.21 16.54 19.72
N ALA A 211 -2.85 15.30 20.10
CA ALA A 211 -1.54 14.72 19.80
C ALA A 211 -1.34 14.49 18.30
N GLU A 212 -2.37 14.04 17.58
CA GLU A 212 -2.32 13.88 16.11
C GLU A 212 -2.10 15.22 15.42
N GLN A 213 -2.86 16.25 15.83
CA GLN A 213 -2.71 17.61 15.31
C GLN A 213 -1.31 18.17 15.60
N LEU A 214 -0.83 17.99 16.83
CA LEU A 214 0.51 18.40 17.25
C LEU A 214 1.62 17.74 16.39
N LYS A 215 1.48 16.45 16.09
CA LYS A 215 2.39 15.72 15.19
C LYS A 215 2.38 16.30 13.78
N ILE A 216 1.19 16.58 13.23
CA ILE A 216 1.04 17.06 11.86
C ILE A 216 1.59 18.47 11.70
N GLU A 217 1.31 19.37 12.64
CA GLU A 217 1.65 20.79 12.54
C GLU A 217 3.09 21.10 13.00
N HIS A 218 3.56 20.41 14.04
CA HIS A 218 4.83 20.74 14.72
C HIS A 218 5.80 19.58 14.82
N GLY A 219 5.40 18.37 14.37
CA GLY A 219 6.21 17.17 14.50
C GLY A 219 7.48 17.22 13.66
N THR A 220 8.59 16.81 14.27
CA THR A 220 9.85 16.56 13.58
C THR A 220 10.55 15.35 14.20
N ALA A 221 11.20 14.53 13.37
CA ALA A 221 12.06 13.46 13.84
C ALA A 221 13.51 13.93 14.06
N ALA A 222 13.84 15.18 13.68
CA ALA A 222 15.17 15.78 13.80
C ALA A 222 15.17 16.97 14.77
N PRO A 223 15.03 16.74 16.09
CA PRO A 223 14.91 17.81 17.09
C PRO A 223 16.12 18.74 17.14
N GLU A 224 17.28 18.29 16.67
CA GLU A 224 18.50 19.11 16.54
C GLU A 224 18.41 20.19 15.46
N LEU A 225 17.50 20.01 14.49
CA LEU A 225 17.25 20.99 13.42
C LEU A 225 16.11 21.96 13.77
N ALA A 226 15.35 21.66 14.84
CA ALA A 226 14.24 22.50 15.28
C ALA A 226 14.76 23.80 15.90
N GLY A 227 14.15 24.95 15.54
CA GLY A 227 14.48 26.25 16.12
C GLY A 227 14.25 26.27 17.64
N MET A 228 15.19 26.83 18.41
CA MET A 228 15.13 26.85 19.89
C MET A 228 13.99 27.71 20.47
N LYS A 229 13.28 28.49 19.66
CA LYS A 229 12.34 29.54 20.12
C LYS A 229 10.89 29.26 19.78
N GLU A 230 10.56 28.14 19.17
CA GLU A 230 9.18 27.82 18.83
C GLU A 230 8.50 27.16 20.03
N GLU A 231 7.78 27.96 20.81
CA GLU A 231 7.01 27.54 21.95
C GLU A 231 5.58 27.25 21.55
N ILE A 232 5.05 26.10 21.98
CA ILE A 232 3.70 25.61 21.70
C ILE A 232 2.96 25.47 23.03
N ILE A 233 1.75 26.03 23.09
CA ILE A 233 0.93 25.95 24.27
C ILE A 233 -0.02 24.77 24.13
N LEU A 234 0.06 23.82 25.06
CA LEU A 234 -0.82 22.66 25.14
C LEU A 234 -1.77 22.78 26.34
N HIS A 235 -2.91 22.12 26.23
CA HIS A 235 -3.89 22.00 27.30
C HIS A 235 -4.01 20.53 27.75
N PRO A 236 -3.15 20.07 28.70
CA PRO A 236 -3.18 18.70 29.19
C PRO A 236 -4.52 18.35 29.83
N THR A 237 -5.00 17.13 29.58
CA THR A 237 -6.30 16.66 30.16
C THR A 237 -6.24 16.48 31.68
N THR A 238 -5.06 16.30 32.23
CA THR A 238 -4.81 16.05 33.66
C THR A 238 -4.42 17.29 34.46
N MET A 239 -4.07 18.39 33.80
CA MET A 239 -3.59 19.63 34.42
C MET A 239 -4.59 20.78 34.22
N LYS A 240 -4.75 21.63 35.22
CA LYS A 240 -5.61 22.83 35.12
C LYS A 240 -4.94 24.01 34.40
N GLN A 241 -3.61 23.97 34.28
CA GLN A 241 -2.83 25.05 33.67
C GLN A 241 -2.29 24.58 32.31
N PRO A 242 -2.18 25.48 31.32
CA PRO A 242 -1.53 25.18 30.06
C PRO A 242 -0.07 24.82 30.26
N LEU A 243 0.42 23.90 29.43
CA LEU A 243 1.82 23.48 29.37
C LEU A 243 2.47 24.13 28.16
N THR A 244 3.56 24.87 28.37
CA THR A 244 4.37 25.37 27.26
C THR A 244 5.50 24.41 26.99
N ILE A 245 5.58 23.92 25.75
CA ILE A 245 6.63 23.02 25.27
C ILE A 245 7.32 23.58 24.03
N SER A 246 8.53 23.14 23.79
CA SER A 246 9.25 23.46 22.56
C SER A 246 9.06 22.42 21.47
N LYS A 247 9.18 22.83 20.22
CA LYS A 247 9.23 21.91 19.06
C LYS A 247 10.32 20.85 19.23
N ARG A 248 11.40 21.17 19.94
CA ARG A 248 12.50 20.24 20.23
C ARG A 248 12.05 19.10 21.15
N GLU A 249 11.20 19.36 22.16
CA GLU A 249 10.68 18.32 23.07
C GLU A 249 9.75 17.38 22.32
N ILE A 250 8.87 17.92 21.45
CA ILE A 250 8.04 17.11 20.52
C ILE A 250 8.94 16.23 19.67
N GLY A 251 9.96 16.84 19.07
CA GLY A 251 10.90 16.14 18.21
C GLY A 251 11.67 15.02 18.93
N GLN A 252 12.00 15.19 20.20
CA GLN A 252 12.68 14.15 20.96
C GLN A 252 11.81 12.88 21.07
N VAL A 253 10.53 13.01 21.37
CA VAL A 253 9.59 11.88 21.45
C VAL A 253 9.46 11.19 20.10
N LEU A 254 9.28 11.96 19.03
CA LEU A 254 9.11 11.43 17.68
C LEU A 254 10.38 10.77 17.13
N LYS A 255 11.57 11.30 17.48
CA LYS A 255 12.87 10.73 17.12
C LYS A 255 13.04 9.33 17.68
N GLU A 256 12.71 9.12 18.96
CA GLU A 256 12.81 7.81 19.61
C GLU A 256 11.91 6.78 18.91
N ARG A 257 10.65 7.14 18.62
CA ARG A 257 9.72 6.26 17.89
C ARG A 257 10.22 5.98 16.47
N THR A 258 10.74 6.99 15.76
CA THR A 258 11.31 6.82 14.42
C THR A 258 12.50 5.87 14.45
N SER A 259 13.38 6.02 15.43
CA SER A 259 14.57 5.15 15.61
C SER A 259 14.17 3.71 15.91
N GLU A 260 13.13 3.50 16.72
CA GLU A 260 12.59 2.18 17.00
C GLU A 260 12.03 1.52 15.74
N LEU A 261 11.22 2.25 14.97
CA LEU A 261 10.68 1.75 13.70
C LEU A 261 11.82 1.34 12.76
N PHE A 262 12.86 2.15 12.63
CA PHE A 262 14.00 1.82 11.76
C PHE A 262 14.78 0.59 12.22
N ARG A 263 14.95 0.38 13.53
CA ARG A 263 15.52 -0.86 14.06
C ARG A 263 14.67 -2.08 13.71
N MET A 264 13.34 -1.97 13.82
CA MET A 264 12.43 -3.05 13.41
C MET A 264 12.54 -3.35 11.91
N ILE A 265 12.68 -2.32 11.06
CA ILE A 265 12.90 -2.49 9.63
C ILE A 265 14.24 -3.18 9.38
N GLN A 266 15.33 -2.75 10.05
CA GLN A 266 16.65 -3.41 9.92
C GLN A 266 16.57 -4.90 10.25
N LEU A 267 15.92 -5.27 11.36
CA LEU A 267 15.74 -6.67 11.75
C LEU A 267 15.02 -7.49 10.67
N LYS A 268 14.05 -6.89 9.96
CA LYS A 268 13.38 -7.54 8.84
C LYS A 268 14.26 -7.69 7.61
N LEU A 269 15.20 -6.78 7.39
CA LEU A 269 16.13 -6.84 6.27
C LEU A 269 17.37 -7.72 6.55
N GLU A 270 17.60 -8.09 7.81
CA GLU A 270 18.68 -8.99 8.24
C GLU A 270 18.25 -10.47 8.23
N GLU A 271 17.04 -10.79 7.79
CA GLU A 271 16.58 -12.18 7.67
C GLU A 271 17.51 -12.96 6.71
N PRO A 272 17.93 -14.20 7.07
CA PRO A 272 19.01 -14.91 6.35
C PRO A 272 18.78 -15.09 4.85
N HIS A 273 17.53 -15.21 4.42
CA HIS A 273 17.18 -15.37 3.00
C HIS A 273 17.34 -14.08 2.18
N LEU A 274 17.62 -12.95 2.82
CA LEU A 274 17.90 -11.66 2.18
C LEU A 274 19.39 -11.32 2.14
N ALA A 275 20.27 -12.14 2.73
CA ALA A 275 21.69 -11.84 2.85
C ALA A 275 22.39 -11.55 1.52
N ASP A 276 22.00 -12.26 0.46
CA ASP A 276 22.58 -12.13 -0.89
C ASP A 276 21.78 -11.18 -1.80
N ILE A 277 20.73 -10.52 -1.27
CA ILE A 277 19.89 -9.62 -2.06
C ILE A 277 20.44 -8.19 -1.95
N PRO A 278 20.74 -7.52 -3.07
CA PRO A 278 21.13 -6.12 -3.06
C PRO A 278 19.99 -5.24 -2.52
N THR A 279 20.19 -4.63 -1.36
CA THR A 279 19.20 -3.75 -0.71
C THR A 279 19.75 -2.35 -0.46
N ASP A 280 20.60 -1.86 -1.36
CA ASP A 280 21.30 -0.57 -1.21
C ASP A 280 20.37 0.63 -1.26
N ARG A 281 19.14 0.43 -1.73
CA ARG A 281 18.15 1.47 -1.95
C ARG A 281 16.91 1.22 -1.11
N ILE A 282 16.53 2.22 -0.32
CA ILE A 282 15.28 2.19 0.45
C ILE A 282 14.37 3.30 -0.06
N VAL A 283 13.17 2.92 -0.45
CA VAL A 283 12.13 3.83 -0.92
C VAL A 283 11.04 3.88 0.13
N PHE A 284 10.93 5.03 0.80
CA PHE A 284 9.84 5.27 1.74
C PHE A 284 8.64 5.87 1.03
N THR A 285 7.45 5.52 1.49
CA THR A 285 6.16 6.09 1.09
C THR A 285 5.20 6.03 2.27
N GLY A 286 3.94 6.43 2.06
CA GLY A 286 2.94 6.49 3.12
C GLY A 286 2.93 7.81 3.88
N GLY A 287 1.82 8.10 4.54
CA GLY A 287 1.61 9.35 5.27
C GLY A 287 2.56 9.55 6.44
N GLY A 288 2.96 8.45 7.13
CA GLY A 288 3.87 8.49 8.25
C GLY A 288 5.31 8.87 7.87
N ALA A 289 5.73 8.55 6.64
CA ALA A 289 7.06 8.89 6.14
C ALA A 289 7.23 10.39 5.80
N LYS A 290 6.13 11.16 5.82
CA LYS A 290 6.14 12.62 5.60
C LYS A 290 6.60 13.42 6.82
N LEU A 291 6.79 12.77 7.97
CA LEU A 291 7.27 13.44 9.18
C LEU A 291 8.57 14.17 8.88
N ASP A 292 8.62 15.46 9.23
CA ASP A 292 9.84 16.25 9.06
C ASP A 292 11.04 15.57 9.73
N GLY A 293 12.21 15.59 9.08
CA GLY A 293 13.42 14.94 9.57
C GLY A 293 13.45 13.41 9.45
N PHE A 294 12.34 12.74 9.07
CA PHE A 294 12.27 11.27 8.94
C PHE A 294 13.35 10.70 8.01
N LEU A 295 13.49 11.27 6.81
CA LEU A 295 14.50 10.82 5.85
C LEU A 295 15.93 11.10 6.31
N ASN A 296 16.15 12.14 7.11
CA ASN A 296 17.48 12.45 7.64
C ASN A 296 17.96 11.35 8.59
N ILE A 297 17.07 10.90 9.48
CA ILE A 297 17.36 9.77 10.38
C ILE A 297 17.51 8.48 9.58
N ALA A 298 16.64 8.23 8.58
CA ALA A 298 16.73 7.06 7.73
C ALA A 298 18.11 6.97 7.04
N LYS A 299 18.58 8.05 6.43
CA LYS A 299 19.91 8.11 5.79
C LYS A 299 21.04 7.81 6.79
N TYR A 300 20.92 8.34 7.99
CA TYR A 300 21.93 8.14 9.03
C TYR A 300 21.97 6.69 9.54
N ILE A 301 20.80 6.10 9.80
CA ILE A 301 20.71 4.73 10.37
C ILE A 301 21.03 3.67 9.32
N PHE A 302 20.42 3.76 8.15
CA PHE A 302 20.58 2.73 7.12
C PHE A 302 21.88 2.85 6.32
N GLN A 303 22.48 4.04 6.22
CA GLN A 303 23.68 4.32 5.40
C GLN A 303 23.52 3.84 3.95
N ARG A 304 22.30 3.93 3.43
CA ARG A 304 21.87 3.50 2.09
C ARG A 304 21.29 4.68 1.32
N LYS A 305 21.04 4.49 0.03
CA LYS A 305 20.29 5.47 -0.78
C LYS A 305 18.84 5.49 -0.32
N VAL A 306 18.38 6.62 0.21
CA VAL A 306 17.01 6.78 0.74
C VAL A 306 16.30 7.88 -0.01
N ARG A 307 15.07 7.63 -0.44
CA ARG A 307 14.15 8.62 -1.01
C ARG A 307 12.74 8.47 -0.48
N LEU A 308 11.97 9.55 -0.48
CA LEU A 308 10.52 9.53 -0.35
C LEU A 308 9.91 9.42 -1.74
N ALA A 309 8.84 8.65 -1.87
CA ALA A 309 8.15 8.42 -3.12
C ALA A 309 6.65 8.70 -3.01
N SER A 310 6.12 9.29 -4.07
CA SER A 310 4.70 9.44 -4.33
C SER A 310 4.24 8.48 -5.43
N PRO A 311 2.93 8.22 -5.55
CA PRO A 311 2.38 7.37 -6.61
C PRO A 311 2.74 7.88 -8.01
N ARG A 312 2.92 6.93 -8.93
CA ARG A 312 3.20 7.14 -10.36
C ARG A 312 2.35 6.20 -11.21
N GLY A 313 2.30 6.46 -12.50
CA GLY A 313 1.71 5.53 -13.47
C GLY A 313 0.19 5.57 -13.58
N LEU A 314 -0.44 6.58 -13.01
CA LEU A 314 -1.86 6.88 -13.18
C LEU A 314 -2.01 8.26 -13.84
N ASP A 315 -2.33 8.27 -15.13
CA ASP A 315 -2.64 9.51 -15.83
C ASP A 315 -4.02 10.05 -15.39
N GLY A 316 -4.15 11.37 -15.29
CA GLY A 316 -5.40 12.01 -14.91
C GLY A 316 -5.72 11.98 -13.41
N MET A 317 -4.77 11.65 -12.55
CA MET A 317 -4.95 11.81 -11.10
C MET A 317 -5.23 13.28 -10.74
N PRO A 318 -6.20 13.56 -9.85
CA PRO A 318 -6.46 14.91 -9.38
C PRO A 318 -5.23 15.56 -8.74
N GLU A 319 -5.12 16.88 -8.83
CA GLU A 319 -4.09 17.62 -8.09
C GLU A 319 -4.18 17.31 -6.60
N GLY A 320 -3.02 17.05 -5.96
CA GLY A 320 -2.93 16.68 -4.55
C GLY A 320 -2.94 15.17 -4.27
N THR A 321 -3.24 14.31 -5.25
CA THR A 321 -3.11 12.85 -5.08
C THR A 321 -1.69 12.35 -5.32
N ASN A 322 -0.80 13.19 -5.82
CA ASN A 322 0.64 12.89 -5.91
C ASN A 322 1.31 13.08 -4.53
N ASP A 323 0.76 12.43 -3.51
CA ASP A 323 1.22 12.46 -2.13
C ASP A 323 1.52 11.02 -1.68
N PRO A 324 2.62 10.78 -0.95
CA PRO A 324 2.96 9.44 -0.44
C PRO A 324 1.81 8.72 0.28
N ALA A 325 0.92 9.46 0.94
CA ALA A 325 -0.21 8.90 1.67
C ALA A 325 -1.20 8.11 0.78
N TYR A 326 -1.17 8.32 -0.53
CA TYR A 326 -2.07 7.63 -1.48
C TYR A 326 -1.44 6.46 -2.20
N SER A 327 -0.21 6.06 -1.86
CA SER A 327 0.53 5.02 -2.59
C SER A 327 -0.16 3.67 -2.60
N ALA A 328 -0.68 3.21 -1.46
CA ALA A 328 -1.44 1.97 -1.38
C ALA A 328 -2.72 2.03 -2.23
N ALA A 329 -3.50 3.11 -2.13
CA ALA A 329 -4.74 3.28 -2.89
C ALA A 329 -4.48 3.33 -4.41
N ALA A 330 -3.47 4.09 -4.83
CA ALA A 330 -3.05 4.17 -6.23
C ALA A 330 -2.59 2.80 -6.75
N GLY A 331 -1.82 2.06 -5.94
CA GLY A 331 -1.37 0.72 -6.29
C GLY A 331 -2.50 -0.29 -6.40
N ILE A 332 -3.51 -0.23 -5.53
CA ILE A 332 -4.72 -1.07 -5.62
C ILE A 332 -5.50 -0.75 -6.89
N ALA A 333 -5.60 0.53 -7.28
CA ALA A 333 -6.23 0.93 -8.53
C ALA A 333 -5.46 0.37 -9.74
N LEU A 334 -4.13 0.47 -9.77
CA LEU A 334 -3.28 -0.14 -10.81
C LEU A 334 -3.46 -1.66 -10.88
N TRP A 335 -3.53 -2.32 -9.72
CA TRP A 335 -3.79 -3.76 -9.64
C TRP A 335 -5.15 -4.13 -10.25
N GLY A 336 -6.20 -3.37 -9.89
CA GLY A 336 -7.54 -3.54 -10.43
C GLY A 336 -7.56 -3.40 -11.94
N MET A 337 -6.93 -2.38 -12.49
CA MET A 337 -6.86 -2.13 -13.94
C MET A 337 -6.18 -3.27 -14.70
N ARG A 338 -5.14 -3.89 -14.15
CA ARG A 338 -4.42 -5.02 -14.78
C ARG A 338 -5.20 -6.34 -14.72
N ASN A 339 -6.09 -6.49 -13.74
CA ASN A 339 -6.81 -7.73 -13.48
C ASN A 339 -8.30 -7.65 -13.85
N LEU A 340 -8.74 -6.57 -14.52
CA LEU A 340 -10.09 -6.50 -15.07
C LEU A 340 -10.25 -7.59 -16.15
N PRO A 341 -11.35 -8.38 -16.14
CA PRO A 341 -11.66 -9.27 -17.24
C PRO A 341 -11.78 -8.46 -18.54
N ALA A 342 -11.24 -9.00 -19.64
CA ALA A 342 -11.23 -8.32 -20.95
C ALA A 342 -12.62 -7.92 -21.45
N GLU A 343 -13.68 -8.52 -20.92
CA GLU A 343 -15.08 -8.24 -21.28
C GLU A 343 -15.65 -6.94 -20.69
N ASN A 344 -14.98 -6.33 -19.69
CA ASN A 344 -15.48 -5.13 -19.00
C ASN A 344 -14.93 -3.80 -19.58
N HIS A 345 -14.26 -3.82 -20.72
CA HIS A 345 -13.77 -2.59 -21.37
C HIS A 345 -14.83 -1.83 -22.16
N VAL A 346 -16.06 -2.35 -22.25
CA VAL A 346 -17.18 -1.66 -22.93
C VAL A 346 -18.22 -1.29 -21.88
N GLY A 347 -18.05 -0.13 -21.26
CA GLY A 347 -19.13 0.54 -20.57
C GLY A 347 -20.18 0.99 -21.59
N GLU A 348 -21.19 0.16 -21.84
CA GLU A 348 -22.38 0.63 -22.52
C GLU A 348 -23.07 1.71 -21.68
N ARG A 349 -22.86 2.96 -22.08
CA ARG A 349 -23.75 4.06 -21.66
C ARG A 349 -25.14 3.77 -22.15
N LYS A 350 -26.02 3.29 -21.32
CA LYS A 350 -27.48 3.44 -21.55
C LYS A 350 -27.82 4.91 -21.38
N ILE A 351 -27.70 5.66 -22.48
CA ILE A 351 -28.33 6.96 -22.59
C ILE A 351 -29.82 6.68 -22.89
N SER A 352 -30.68 6.84 -21.89
CA SER A 352 -32.11 6.97 -22.11
C SER A 352 -32.35 8.25 -22.90
N ARG A 353 -32.53 8.12 -24.22
CA ARG A 353 -33.05 9.19 -25.04
C ARG A 353 -34.53 9.30 -24.75
N THR A 354 -34.93 10.30 -23.98
CA THR A 354 -36.26 10.93 -24.20
C THR A 354 -36.12 11.84 -25.41
N SER A 355 -36.88 11.56 -26.43
CA SER A 355 -37.04 12.37 -27.59
C SER A 355 -37.75 13.67 -27.22
N GLU A 356 -37.13 14.82 -27.56
CA GLU A 356 -37.82 15.94 -28.21
C GLU A 356 -36.85 17.08 -28.52
N ASP A 357 -36.84 17.40 -29.74
CA ASP A 357 -36.74 18.68 -30.49
C ASP A 357 -35.37 19.28 -30.83
N SER A 358 -35.36 19.58 -32.10
CA SER A 358 -34.47 20.28 -33.03
C SER A 358 -33.63 21.47 -32.50
N GLY A 359 -32.35 21.53 -32.94
CA GLY A 359 -31.71 22.83 -33.21
C GLY A 359 -30.21 22.92 -32.97
N THR A 360 -29.47 22.92 -34.08
CA THR A 360 -28.17 23.60 -34.34
C THR A 360 -26.87 23.09 -33.62
N GLU A 361 -26.00 22.60 -34.48
CA GLU A 361 -24.58 22.27 -34.21
C GLU A 361 -23.78 23.44 -33.67
N THR A 362 -22.98 23.14 -32.64
CA THR A 362 -21.70 23.78 -32.44
C THR A 362 -20.71 22.78 -31.80
N LEU A 363 -19.57 22.60 -32.45
CA LEU A 363 -18.47 21.73 -32.05
C LEU A 363 -17.86 22.23 -30.71
N ALA A 364 -17.97 21.43 -29.68
CA ALA A 364 -17.21 21.61 -28.47
C ALA A 364 -16.46 20.31 -28.12
N SER A 365 -15.19 20.49 -27.82
CA SER A 365 -14.16 19.51 -27.55
C SER A 365 -14.60 18.40 -26.56
N LYS A 366 -14.31 17.14 -26.92
CA LYS A 366 -14.47 15.96 -26.06
C LYS A 366 -13.43 15.99 -24.96
N GLU A 367 -13.82 16.29 -23.73
CA GLU A 367 -13.04 15.91 -22.55
C GLU A 367 -13.23 14.40 -22.28
N ALA A 368 -12.10 13.70 -22.20
CA ALA A 368 -12.05 12.27 -21.93
C ALA A 368 -12.34 12.03 -20.45
N THR A 369 -13.49 11.45 -20.14
CA THR A 369 -13.79 10.91 -18.79
C THR A 369 -13.23 9.51 -18.69
N GLY A 370 -12.03 9.39 -18.10
CA GLY A 370 -11.39 8.11 -17.74
C GLY A 370 -11.78 7.65 -16.32
N PRO A 371 -11.46 6.41 -15.93
CA PRO A 371 -11.85 5.80 -14.65
C PRO A 371 -11.28 6.48 -13.38
N LEU A 372 -10.53 7.55 -13.53
CA LEU A 372 -9.86 8.28 -12.44
C LEU A 372 -10.73 9.31 -11.70
N SER A 373 -11.94 9.59 -12.21
CA SER A 373 -12.92 10.40 -11.46
C SER A 373 -13.34 9.76 -10.13
N MET A 374 -13.14 8.44 -9.98
CA MET A 374 -13.47 7.69 -8.76
C MET A 374 -12.57 8.00 -7.55
N ILE A 375 -11.42 8.64 -7.76
CA ILE A 375 -10.45 8.88 -6.68
C ILE A 375 -10.70 10.22 -5.96
N ARG A 376 -11.47 11.12 -6.59
CA ARG A 376 -11.67 12.49 -6.08
C ARG A 376 -12.42 12.56 -4.73
N GLY A 377 -13.30 11.59 -4.43
CA GLY A 377 -14.06 11.52 -3.18
C GLY A 377 -13.26 11.10 -1.94
N TRP A 378 -12.02 10.63 -2.12
CA TRP A 378 -11.15 10.14 -1.04
C TRP A 378 -10.27 11.23 -0.42
N LEU A 379 -10.35 12.47 -0.93
CA LEU A 379 -9.54 13.57 -0.47
C LEU A 379 -10.24 14.36 0.64
N PRO A 380 -9.59 14.66 1.76
CA PRO A 380 -10.14 15.59 2.75
C PRO A 380 -10.29 16.97 2.09
N LYS A 381 -11.49 17.57 2.20
CA LYS A 381 -11.77 18.93 1.72
C LYS A 381 -10.84 19.91 2.44
N ARG A 382 -9.98 20.58 1.69
CA ARG A 382 -9.32 21.79 2.21
C ARG A 382 -10.38 22.85 2.42
N GLU A 383 -10.52 23.32 3.63
CA GLU A 383 -11.23 24.57 3.90
C GLU A 383 -10.52 25.69 3.12
N LYS A 384 -11.30 26.42 2.33
CA LYS A 384 -10.80 27.61 1.64
C LYS A 384 -10.50 28.65 2.72
N GLU A 385 -9.25 28.98 2.94
CA GLU A 385 -8.88 30.21 3.59
C GLU A 385 -9.50 31.39 2.80
N THR A 386 -10.51 32.00 3.37
CA THR A 386 -11.00 33.30 2.91
C THR A 386 -9.94 34.32 3.28
N ALA A 387 -9.17 34.76 2.28
CA ALA A 387 -8.37 35.97 2.40
C ALA A 387 -9.31 37.13 2.66
N GLY A 388 -9.37 37.57 3.91
CA GLY A 388 -9.95 38.84 4.33
C GLY A 388 -8.95 39.94 4.09
N THR A 389 -9.41 40.95 3.40
CA THR A 389 -8.77 42.25 3.13
C THR A 389 -8.07 42.87 4.34
#